data_7b98432e5bc012566aaea9c433a58acb
#
_entry.id   7b98432e5bc012566aaea9c433a58acb
#
_cell.length_a   1.000
_cell.length_b   1.000
_cell.length_c   1.000
_cell.angle_alpha   90.00
_cell.angle_beta   90.00
_cell.angle_gamma   90.00
#
_symmetry.space_group_name_H-M   'P 1'
#
loop_
_entity.id
_entity.type
_entity.pdbx_description
1 polymer ?
#
loop_
_entity_poly.entity_id
_entity_poly.type
_entity_poly.pdbx_seq_one_letter_code
_entity_poly.pdbx_strand_id
1 'polypeptide(L)'
;PRWFTINLKKQPIEEMVKTLAHEMVHVKQHAKNELQTGHVIASRGGLVIRSKWKGQIWKPKRKEHPYFDSPWELEAFGKEIGLFQRYVAARDKLAGVV
;
A
#
# COMPACT_ATOMS: atom_id res chain seq x y z
N PRO A 1 12.81 15.20 -8.85
CA PRO A 1 12.47 14.39 -7.67
C PRO A 1 10.96 14.25 -7.53
N ARG A 2 10.56 13.10 -7.04
CA ARG A 2 9.14 12.83 -6.76
C ARG A 2 8.82 13.21 -5.33
N TRP A 3 7.64 13.75 -5.15
CA TRP A 3 7.14 14.11 -3.84
C TRP A 3 5.95 13.23 -3.49
N PHE A 4 5.94 12.73 -2.26
CA PHE A 4 4.84 11.91 -1.76
C PHE A 4 4.34 12.52 -0.45
N THR A 5 3.02 12.61 -0.32
CA THR A 5 2.38 13.12 0.89
C THR A 5 1.55 12.01 1.51
N ILE A 6 1.77 11.77 2.79
CA ILE A 6 0.99 10.81 3.56
C ILE A 6 0.17 11.58 4.58
N ASN A 7 -1.16 11.42 4.52
CA ASN A 7 -2.07 12.05 5.45
C ASN A 7 -2.55 11.01 6.46
N LEU A 8 -2.33 11.27 7.75
CA LEU A 8 -2.73 10.38 8.83
C LEU A 8 -3.79 11.04 9.68
N LYS A 9 -4.88 10.31 9.97
CA LYS A 9 -5.88 10.76 10.92
C LYS A 9 -5.33 10.63 12.34
N LYS A 10 -5.73 11.55 13.22
CA LYS A 10 -5.38 11.44 14.63
C LYS A 10 -6.02 10.17 15.21
N GLN A 11 -5.20 9.32 15.80
CA GLN A 11 -5.59 8.01 16.32
C GLN A 11 -4.52 7.55 17.30
N PRO A 12 -4.74 6.44 18.05
CA PRO A 12 -3.72 5.90 18.93
C PRO A 12 -2.40 5.66 18.19
N ILE A 13 -1.28 5.87 18.87
CA ILE A 13 0.06 5.83 18.25
C ILE A 13 0.32 4.50 17.52
N GLU A 14 -0.12 3.39 18.08
CA GLU A 14 0.10 2.08 17.44
C GLU A 14 -0.64 1.97 16.11
N GLU A 15 -1.87 2.48 16.06
CA GLU A 15 -2.65 2.50 14.83
C GLU A 15 -2.04 3.44 13.80
N MET A 16 -1.50 4.58 14.24
CA MET A 16 -0.80 5.51 13.35
C MET A 16 0.43 4.87 12.74
N VAL A 17 1.19 4.11 13.51
CA VAL A 17 2.39 3.41 13.01
C VAL A 17 2.02 2.37 11.96
N LYS A 18 0.96 1.60 12.21
CA LYS A 18 0.48 0.62 11.23
C LYS A 18 0.03 1.28 9.93
N THR A 19 -0.75 2.36 10.05
CA THR A 19 -1.21 3.11 8.88
C THR A 19 -0.04 3.70 8.10
N LEU A 20 0.93 4.29 8.81
CA LEU A 20 2.11 4.85 8.19
C LEU A 20 2.90 3.76 7.45
N ALA A 21 3.10 2.60 8.07
CA ALA A 21 3.80 1.48 7.45
C ALA A 21 3.11 1.02 6.15
N HIS A 22 1.78 0.91 6.19
CA HIS A 22 0.99 0.55 5.03
C HIS A 22 1.17 1.57 3.89
N GLU A 23 1.05 2.85 4.20
CA GLU A 23 1.18 3.92 3.20
C GLU A 23 2.61 4.02 2.66
N MET A 24 3.61 3.77 3.47
CA MET A 24 5.00 3.77 3.01
C MET A 24 5.28 2.64 2.00
N VAL A 25 4.61 1.51 2.12
CA VAL A 25 4.71 0.46 1.10
C VAL A 25 4.16 0.96 -0.24
N HIS A 26 3.05 1.70 -0.23
CA HIS A 26 2.51 2.30 -1.45
C HIS A 26 3.47 3.33 -2.05
N VAL A 27 4.12 4.15 -1.21
CA VAL A 27 5.15 5.08 -1.68
C VAL A 27 6.26 4.32 -2.42
N LYS A 28 6.74 3.22 -1.84
CA LYS A 28 7.74 2.36 -2.48
C LYS A 28 7.25 1.83 -3.83
N GLN A 29 6.00 1.36 -3.88
CA GLN A 29 5.41 0.82 -5.10
C GLN A 29 5.38 1.87 -6.21
N HIS A 30 4.99 3.10 -5.90
CA HIS A 30 4.97 4.18 -6.88
C HIS A 30 6.39 4.62 -7.25
N ALA A 31 7.28 4.75 -6.26
CA ALA A 31 8.66 5.19 -6.51
C ALA A 31 9.42 4.22 -7.40
N LYS A 32 9.16 2.93 -7.28
CA LYS A 32 9.77 1.89 -8.10
C LYS A 32 8.99 1.59 -9.38
N ASN A 33 7.91 2.31 -9.63
CA ASN A 33 7.01 2.08 -10.78
C ASN A 33 6.39 0.68 -10.79
N GLU A 34 6.28 0.03 -9.64
CA GLU A 34 5.57 -1.23 -9.51
C GLU A 34 4.08 -1.03 -9.66
N LEU A 35 3.57 0.07 -9.07
CA LEU A 35 2.18 0.46 -9.17
C LEU A 35 2.09 1.76 -9.96
N GLN A 36 1.31 1.75 -11.04
CA GLN A 36 0.98 2.93 -11.83
C GLN A 36 -0.53 3.02 -11.95
N THR A 37 -1.10 4.15 -11.56
CA THR A 37 -2.55 4.34 -11.54
C THR A 37 -2.99 5.26 -12.67
N GLY A 38 -4.28 5.22 -12.99
CA GLY A 38 -4.87 6.16 -13.93
C GLY A 38 -4.67 5.83 -15.40
N HIS A 39 -4.37 4.58 -15.75
CA HIS A 39 -4.25 4.17 -17.14
C HIS A 39 -5.63 3.99 -17.76
N VAL A 40 -5.85 4.64 -18.90
CA VAL A 40 -7.12 4.55 -19.64
C VAL A 40 -6.96 3.50 -20.72
N ILE A 41 -7.84 2.51 -20.75
CA ILE A 41 -7.84 1.45 -21.75
C ILE A 41 -9.21 1.33 -22.40
N ALA A 42 -9.23 0.87 -23.66
CA ALA A 42 -10.47 0.60 -24.37
C ALA A 42 -11.13 -0.67 -23.82
N SER A 43 -12.44 -0.62 -23.68
CA SER A 43 -13.24 -1.73 -23.19
C SER A 43 -14.54 -1.78 -23.98
N ARG A 44 -15.30 -2.88 -23.86
CA ARG A 44 -16.57 -3.06 -24.58
C ARG A 44 -17.57 -1.95 -24.36
N GLY A 45 -17.60 -1.35 -23.18
CA GLY A 45 -18.51 -0.26 -22.83
C GLY A 45 -17.93 1.13 -23.02
N GLY A 46 -16.74 1.26 -23.64
CA GLY A 46 -16.06 2.55 -23.82
C GLY A 46 -14.67 2.52 -23.19
N LEU A 47 -14.31 3.62 -22.50
CA LEU A 47 -13.01 3.72 -21.86
C LEU A 47 -13.14 3.40 -20.36
N VAL A 48 -12.17 2.66 -19.82
CA VAL A 48 -12.10 2.35 -18.39
C VAL A 48 -10.72 2.72 -17.86
N ILE A 49 -10.67 3.09 -16.58
CA ILE A 49 -9.42 3.41 -15.91
C ILE A 49 -8.93 2.16 -15.17
N ARG A 50 -7.67 1.82 -15.39
CA ARG A 50 -7.04 0.64 -14.76
C ARG A 50 -5.70 1.03 -14.16
N SER A 51 -5.25 0.23 -13.20
CA SER A 51 -3.92 0.32 -12.66
C SER A 51 -3.01 -0.71 -13.31
N LYS A 52 -1.72 -0.40 -13.41
CA LYS A 52 -0.70 -1.36 -13.81
C LYS A 52 0.06 -1.83 -12.57
N TRP A 53 0.31 -3.12 -12.52
CA TRP A 53 1.15 -3.71 -11.49
C TRP A 53 2.32 -4.41 -12.16
N LYS A 54 3.54 -3.94 -11.86
CA LYS A 54 4.79 -4.47 -12.42
C LYS A 54 4.74 -4.56 -13.96
N GLY A 55 4.23 -3.50 -14.58
CA GLY A 55 4.19 -3.35 -16.02
C GLY A 55 2.99 -3.95 -16.73
N GLN A 56 2.07 -4.59 -15.99
CA GLN A 56 0.90 -5.23 -16.61
C GLN A 56 -0.40 -4.61 -16.10
N ILE A 57 -1.35 -4.45 -17.00
CA ILE A 57 -2.69 -3.98 -16.63
C ILE A 57 -3.32 -5.00 -15.69
N TRP A 58 -3.73 -4.54 -14.51
CA TRP A 58 -4.42 -5.40 -13.55
C TRP A 58 -5.93 -5.33 -13.79
N LYS A 59 -6.57 -6.49 -13.80
CA LYS A 59 -8.02 -6.60 -13.92
C LYS A 59 -8.54 -7.39 -12.72
N PRO A 60 -9.51 -6.84 -11.97
CA PRO A 60 -10.11 -7.60 -10.85
C PRO A 60 -10.85 -8.81 -11.41
N LYS A 61 -10.72 -9.94 -10.73
CA LYS A 61 -11.47 -11.13 -11.05
C LYS A 61 -12.92 -10.99 -10.58
N ARG A 62 -13.85 -11.63 -11.29
CA ARG A 62 -15.24 -11.67 -10.84
C ARG A 62 -15.33 -12.28 -9.46
N LYS A 63 -16.18 -11.72 -8.59
CA LYS A 63 -16.47 -12.18 -7.23
C LYS A 63 -15.37 -11.93 -6.22
N GLU A 64 -14.28 -11.29 -6.56
CA GLU A 64 -13.25 -10.89 -5.59
C GLU A 64 -13.49 -9.46 -5.13
N HIS A 65 -12.98 -9.12 -3.95
CA HIS A 65 -12.95 -7.74 -3.48
C HIS A 65 -11.87 -6.98 -4.26
N PRO A 66 -12.25 -6.05 -5.16
CA PRO A 66 -11.24 -5.41 -6.03
C PRO A 66 -10.17 -4.65 -5.25
N TYR A 67 -10.51 -4.18 -4.04
CA TYR A 67 -9.57 -3.42 -3.21
C TYR A 67 -8.60 -4.36 -2.49
N PHE A 68 -9.13 -5.30 -1.71
CA PHE A 68 -8.30 -6.14 -0.84
C PHE A 68 -7.51 -7.20 -1.61
N ASP A 69 -8.01 -7.63 -2.76
CA ASP A 69 -7.35 -8.67 -3.54
C ASP A 69 -6.37 -8.11 -4.56
N SER A 70 -6.23 -6.79 -4.66
CA SER A 70 -5.22 -6.21 -5.53
C SER A 70 -3.81 -6.53 -5.02
N PRO A 71 -2.85 -6.83 -5.90
CA PRO A 71 -1.51 -7.21 -5.46
C PRO A 71 -0.79 -6.13 -4.66
N TRP A 72 -1.04 -4.86 -4.95
CA TRP A 72 -0.41 -3.76 -4.21
C TRP A 72 -0.96 -3.65 -2.79
N GLU A 73 -2.26 -3.93 -2.58
CA GLU A 73 -2.84 -3.94 -1.24
C GLU A 73 -2.42 -5.19 -0.47
N LEU A 74 -2.37 -6.34 -1.12
CA LEU A 74 -1.88 -7.56 -0.48
C LEU A 74 -0.44 -7.37 0.02
N GLU A 75 0.41 -6.74 -0.77
CA GLU A 75 1.78 -6.44 -0.34
C GLU A 75 1.79 -5.46 0.84
N ALA A 76 0.99 -4.39 0.76
CA ALA A 76 0.97 -3.36 1.81
C ALA A 76 0.45 -3.92 3.13
N PHE A 77 -0.64 -4.68 3.12
CA PHE A 77 -1.18 -5.31 4.33
C PHE A 77 -0.23 -6.35 4.91
N GLY A 78 0.42 -7.14 4.03
CA GLY A 78 1.38 -8.14 4.49
C GLY A 78 2.60 -7.52 5.15
N LYS A 79 3.14 -6.45 4.58
CA LYS A 79 4.35 -5.80 5.10
C LYS A 79 4.09 -4.93 6.33
N GLU A 80 2.90 -4.37 6.48
CA GLU A 80 2.61 -3.52 7.65
C GLU A 80 2.75 -4.29 8.96
N ILE A 81 2.40 -5.55 8.99
CA ILE A 81 2.53 -6.39 10.18
C ILE A 81 3.99 -6.53 10.58
N GLY A 82 4.86 -6.87 9.62
CA GLY A 82 6.30 -7.02 9.89
C GLY A 82 6.96 -5.70 10.30
N LEU A 83 6.58 -4.61 9.65
CA LEU A 83 7.11 -3.29 9.99
C LEU A 83 6.67 -2.85 11.37
N PHE A 84 5.42 -3.13 11.74
CA PHE A 84 4.92 -2.82 13.07
C PHE A 84 5.65 -3.63 14.14
N GLN A 85 5.93 -4.91 13.89
CA GLN A 85 6.69 -5.75 14.83
C GLN A 85 8.10 -5.18 15.05
N ARG A 86 8.74 -4.68 14.00
CA ARG A 86 10.04 -4.04 14.12
C ARG A 86 9.96 -2.76 14.96
N TYR A 87 8.90 -1.98 14.79
CA TYR A 87 8.66 -0.79 15.60
C TYR A 87 8.53 -1.16 17.08
N VAL A 88 7.72 -2.17 17.40
CA VAL A 88 7.52 -2.62 18.79
C VAL A 88 8.84 -3.07 19.40
N ALA A 89 9.65 -3.83 18.68
CA ALA A 89 10.94 -4.29 19.16
C ALA A 89 11.89 -3.12 19.44
N ALA A 90 11.93 -2.13 18.54
CA ALA A 90 12.78 -0.96 18.71
C ALA A 90 12.32 -0.10 19.90
N ARG A 91 11.01 0.11 20.05
CA ARG A 91 10.43 0.84 21.17
C ARG A 91 10.78 0.18 22.50
N ASP A 92 10.60 -1.12 22.59
CA ASP A 92 10.86 -1.88 23.83
C ASP A 92 12.33 -1.85 24.18
N LYS A 93 13.21 -1.96 23.18
CA LYS A 93 14.66 -1.84 23.41
C LYS A 93 15.05 -0.48 23.96
N LEU A 94 14.49 0.60 23.41
CA LEU A 94 14.76 1.97 23.86
C LEU A 94 14.21 2.20 25.26
N ALA A 95 13.12 1.56 25.63
CA ALA A 95 12.53 1.66 26.97
C ALA A 95 13.22 0.74 28.00
N GLY A 96 14.23 -0.04 27.60
CA GLY A 96 14.90 -0.99 28.47
C GLY A 96 14.13 -2.29 28.70
N VAL A 97 13.12 -2.55 27.90
CA VAL A 97 12.35 -3.80 27.93
C VAL A 97 12.93 -4.72 26.86
N VAL A 98 13.36 -5.88 27.26
CA VAL A 98 14.03 -6.83 26.37
C VAL A 98 13.16 -8.03 26.11
#